data_44b1bcb11a66cd4cd778587d70894b56
#
_entry.id   44b1bcb11a66cd4cd778587d70894b56
#
_cell.length_a   1.000
_cell.length_b   1.000
_cell.length_c   1.000
_cell.angle_alpha   90.00
_cell.angle_beta   90.00
_cell.angle_gamma   90.00
#
_symmetry.space_group_name_H-M   'P 1'
#
loop_
_entity.id
_entity.type
_entity.pdbx_description
1 polymer ?
#
loop_
_entity_poly.entity_id
_entity_poly.type
_entity_poly.pdbx_seq_one_letter_code
_entity_poly.pdbx_strand_id
1 'polypeptide(L)'
;MCIRDRFVPFGFLLTLVIRRRPLQYFIPLFSLVYALALEGLHLLFGYGAFDIDRPILGMLGALFGCGLCAMIFPSRCGGRRNVWHYAETAVPVALTAALLISYSARPYGYLPCETGSPYEVKRAAVDCSMIADMLPSKLELYSLAAPSGSTDAAAYDVFSALGFTRDRSYKSAYDSVLLYRSTDAQALLWCYNDATFNFTLYSGGESGGSDPFELVYKLLDSIGRPLPAGLTREIADDDEYRLTADFLHSGDEIYNGSVNFSVHDGRLEYLDYELYTMLPLGEEYTLSADGVARLIRRGEFICTGGVMISSEIDEVQCRTVNIVYAGDSKNFYRPMYSIEAVINGGVATILLPAF
;
A
#
# COMPACT_ATOMS: atom_id res chain seq x y z
N MET A 1 -1.04 13.86 9.23
CA MET A 1 -0.47 14.06 10.59
C MET A 1 -0.56 12.75 11.34
N CYS A 2 0.55 12.07 11.50
CA CYS A 2 0.59 10.72 12.06
C CYS A 2 0.14 10.71 13.53
N ILE A 3 -0.65 9.72 13.95
CA ILE A 3 -1.07 9.53 15.36
C ILE A 3 0.13 9.46 16.30
N ARG A 4 1.30 8.99 15.82
CA ARG A 4 2.60 9.01 16.48
C ARG A 4 2.95 10.36 17.12
N ASP A 5 2.69 11.45 16.40
CA ASP A 5 3.16 12.79 16.80
C ASP A 5 2.38 13.36 17.99
N ARG A 6 1.19 12.81 18.27
CA ARG A 6 0.31 13.30 19.35
C ARG A 6 0.73 12.82 20.74
N PHE A 7 1.32 11.65 20.84
CA PHE A 7 1.66 11.05 22.13
C PHE A 7 2.99 11.58 22.71
N VAL A 8 3.89 12.10 21.87
CA VAL A 8 5.12 12.76 22.36
C VAL A 8 4.78 14.04 23.12
N PRO A 9 4.01 15.01 22.58
CA PRO A 9 3.54 16.17 23.35
C PRO A 9 2.70 15.77 24.57
N PHE A 10 1.87 14.73 24.46
CA PHE A 10 1.06 14.25 25.56
C PHE A 10 1.92 13.79 26.75
N GLY A 11 2.90 12.91 26.53
CA GLY A 11 3.84 12.46 27.56
C GLY A 11 4.62 13.60 28.16
N PHE A 12 5.10 14.54 27.33
CA PHE A 12 5.83 15.72 27.75
C PHE A 12 4.97 16.63 28.66
N LEU A 13 3.78 17.01 28.21
CA LEU A 13 2.88 17.90 28.96
C LEU A 13 2.38 17.24 30.25
N LEU A 14 2.04 15.96 30.20
CA LEU A 14 1.57 15.25 31.38
C LEU A 14 2.66 15.16 32.46
N THR A 15 3.92 14.99 32.04
CA THR A 15 5.08 15.03 32.96
C THR A 15 5.28 16.39 33.59
N LEU A 16 5.03 17.46 32.84
CA LEU A 16 5.08 18.84 33.40
C LEU A 16 3.98 19.10 34.45
N VAL A 17 2.79 18.56 34.23
CA VAL A 17 1.63 18.75 35.09
C VAL A 17 1.71 17.89 36.35
N ILE A 18 2.09 16.63 36.20
CA ILE A 18 2.20 15.67 37.30
C ILE A 18 3.49 15.88 38.05
N ARG A 19 3.42 16.54 39.19
CA ARG A 19 4.59 16.83 40.03
C ARG A 19 5.04 15.66 40.92
N ARG A 20 4.20 14.64 41.11
CA ARG A 20 4.49 13.49 41.98
C ARG A 20 5.23 12.41 41.18
N ARG A 21 6.50 12.17 41.49
CA ARG A 21 7.39 11.19 40.85
C ARG A 21 6.77 9.82 40.64
N PRO A 22 6.17 9.16 41.65
CA PRO A 22 5.63 7.81 41.43
C PRO A 22 4.54 7.78 40.36
N LEU A 23 3.79 8.88 40.17
CA LEU A 23 2.76 8.97 39.15
C LEU A 23 3.34 9.20 37.74
N GLN A 24 4.53 9.81 37.61
CA GLN A 24 5.18 10.01 36.31
C GLN A 24 5.57 8.69 35.66
N TYR A 25 5.95 7.68 36.43
CA TYR A 25 6.27 6.33 35.91
C TYR A 25 5.06 5.60 35.31
N PHE A 26 3.85 5.99 35.65
CA PHE A 26 2.62 5.43 35.10
C PHE A 26 2.14 6.13 33.82
N ILE A 27 2.77 7.23 33.39
CA ILE A 27 2.35 7.97 32.19
C ILE A 27 2.38 7.09 30.93
N PRO A 28 3.45 6.29 30.64
CA PRO A 28 3.45 5.41 29.47
C PRO A 28 2.34 4.36 29.53
N LEU A 29 2.11 3.78 30.70
CA LEU A 29 1.03 2.81 30.90
C LEU A 29 -0.35 3.45 30.70
N PHE A 30 -0.56 4.65 31.23
CA PHE A 30 -1.80 5.40 31.03
C PHE A 30 -2.00 5.73 29.54
N SER A 31 -0.95 6.10 28.83
CA SER A 31 -1.00 6.34 27.38
C SER A 31 -1.38 5.07 26.60
N LEU A 32 -0.86 3.91 27.01
CA LEU A 32 -1.22 2.63 26.41
C LEU A 32 -2.71 2.33 26.61
N VAL A 33 -3.21 2.45 27.85
CA VAL A 33 -4.62 2.20 28.16
C VAL A 33 -5.53 3.16 27.41
N TYR A 34 -5.15 4.45 27.35
CA TYR A 34 -5.90 5.45 26.62
C TYR A 34 -5.94 5.16 25.12
N ALA A 35 -4.82 4.78 24.51
CA ALA A 35 -4.76 4.41 23.10
C ALA A 35 -5.56 3.14 22.79
N LEU A 36 -5.48 2.11 23.67
CA LEU A 36 -6.31 0.90 23.55
C LEU A 36 -7.82 1.22 23.67
N ALA A 37 -8.21 2.14 24.54
CA ALA A 37 -9.58 2.57 24.66
C ALA A 37 -10.07 3.28 23.38
N LEU A 38 -9.25 4.13 22.77
CA LEU A 38 -9.57 4.78 21.49
C LEU A 38 -9.72 3.77 20.35
N GLU A 39 -8.81 2.78 20.24
CA GLU A 39 -8.93 1.72 19.23
C GLU A 39 -10.17 0.85 19.47
N GLY A 40 -10.49 0.56 20.74
CA GLY A 40 -11.72 -0.15 21.09
C GLY A 40 -12.98 0.63 20.72
N LEU A 41 -12.97 1.96 20.87
CA LEU A 41 -14.08 2.82 20.43
C LEU A 41 -14.17 2.85 18.88
N HIS A 42 -13.05 2.91 18.16
CA HIS A 42 -13.04 2.80 16.69
C HIS A 42 -13.68 1.50 16.21
N LEU A 43 -13.38 0.38 16.88
CA LEU A 43 -13.98 -0.92 16.58
C LEU A 43 -15.48 -0.92 16.85
N LEU A 44 -15.91 -0.38 18.02
CA LEU A 44 -17.32 -0.35 18.41
C LEU A 44 -18.20 0.52 17.49
N PHE A 45 -17.64 1.62 16.97
CA PHE A 45 -18.36 2.54 16.08
C PHE A 45 -18.18 2.22 14.60
N GLY A 46 -17.44 1.16 14.25
CA GLY A 46 -17.24 0.75 12.86
C GLY A 46 -16.35 1.67 12.04
N TYR A 47 -15.50 2.49 12.68
CA TYR A 47 -14.60 3.44 12.00
C TYR A 47 -13.30 2.80 11.46
N GLY A 48 -13.16 1.46 11.51
CA GLY A 48 -12.02 0.74 10.98
C GLY A 48 -11.65 -0.53 11.74
N ALA A 49 -10.60 -1.20 11.30
CA ALA A 49 -10.04 -2.37 11.97
C ALA A 49 -9.20 -1.95 13.19
N PHE A 50 -9.15 -2.82 14.21
CA PHE A 50 -8.29 -2.64 15.38
C PHE A 50 -6.82 -2.78 14.96
N ASP A 51 -6.03 -1.74 15.22
CA ASP A 51 -4.61 -1.68 14.89
C ASP A 51 -3.78 -1.65 16.19
N ILE A 52 -3.15 -2.77 16.51
CA ILE A 52 -2.35 -2.93 17.74
C ILE A 52 -1.06 -2.08 17.74
N ASP A 53 -0.56 -1.70 16.57
CA ASP A 53 0.65 -0.90 16.45
C ASP A 53 0.45 0.51 17.00
N ARG A 54 -0.75 1.06 16.88
CA ARG A 54 -1.07 2.41 17.37
C ARG A 54 -0.93 2.55 18.89
N PRO A 55 -1.50 1.66 19.73
CA PRO A 55 -1.28 1.68 21.17
C PRO A 55 0.19 1.53 21.58
N ILE A 56 0.93 0.63 20.91
CA ILE A 56 2.36 0.41 21.19
C ILE A 56 3.17 1.67 20.87
N LEU A 57 2.96 2.25 19.70
CA LEU A 57 3.63 3.48 19.27
C LEU A 57 3.24 4.68 20.14
N GLY A 58 1.99 4.73 20.58
CA GLY A 58 1.50 5.75 21.52
C GLY A 58 2.22 5.68 22.88
N MET A 59 2.39 4.47 23.42
CA MET A 59 3.16 4.25 24.65
C MET A 59 4.63 4.67 24.48
N LEU A 60 5.29 4.28 23.39
CA LEU A 60 6.68 4.65 23.09
C LEU A 60 6.84 6.17 22.91
N GLY A 61 5.88 6.81 22.21
CA GLY A 61 5.86 8.27 22.07
C GLY A 61 5.73 8.99 23.41
N ALA A 62 4.85 8.51 24.30
CA ALA A 62 4.69 9.07 25.63
C ALA A 62 5.95 8.88 26.49
N LEU A 63 6.58 7.70 26.43
CA LEU A 63 7.84 7.42 27.12
C LEU A 63 8.95 8.38 26.67
N PHE A 64 9.11 8.58 25.36
CA PHE A 64 10.03 9.55 24.79
C PHE A 64 9.73 10.96 25.29
N GLY A 65 8.47 11.39 25.26
CA GLY A 65 8.02 12.69 25.75
C GLY A 65 8.34 12.92 27.24
N CYS A 66 8.15 11.88 28.09
CA CYS A 66 8.51 11.93 29.50
C CYS A 66 10.01 12.14 29.71
N GLY A 67 10.84 11.35 29.02
CA GLY A 67 12.31 11.47 29.10
C GLY A 67 12.80 12.83 28.63
N LEU A 68 12.25 13.33 27.51
CA LEU A 68 12.57 14.65 26.97
C LEU A 68 12.22 15.77 27.95
N CYS A 69 11.04 15.70 28.57
CA CYS A 69 10.63 16.65 29.61
C CYS A 69 11.60 16.64 30.82
N ALA A 70 11.99 15.45 31.28
CA ALA A 70 12.92 15.31 32.42
C ALA A 70 14.33 15.82 32.09
N MET A 71 14.76 15.71 30.82
CA MET A 71 16.05 16.30 30.40
C MET A 71 16.02 17.82 30.33
N ILE A 72 14.93 18.40 29.83
CA ILE A 72 14.80 19.87 29.68
C ILE A 72 14.48 20.53 31.01
N PHE A 73 13.63 19.93 31.86
CA PHE A 73 13.18 20.48 33.14
C PHE A 73 13.52 19.55 34.32
N PRO A 74 14.81 19.32 34.62
CA PRO A 74 15.21 18.38 35.68
C PRO A 74 14.71 18.81 37.07
N SER A 75 14.55 20.09 37.33
CA SER A 75 14.00 20.63 38.58
C SER A 75 12.55 20.21 38.84
N ARG A 76 11.76 20.00 37.78
CA ARG A 76 10.37 19.54 37.85
C ARG A 76 10.26 18.02 38.02
N CYS A 77 11.25 17.30 37.58
CA CYS A 77 11.33 15.83 37.63
C CYS A 77 12.21 15.32 38.79
N GLY A 78 12.43 16.16 39.78
CA GLY A 78 13.06 15.79 41.07
C GLY A 78 14.51 16.18 41.25
N GLY A 79 15.00 17.15 40.52
CA GLY A 79 16.27 17.88 40.84
C GLY A 79 17.57 17.15 40.52
N ARG A 80 17.59 15.84 40.33
CA ARG A 80 18.76 15.06 39.91
C ARG A 80 18.53 14.50 38.51
N ARG A 81 19.45 14.76 37.57
CA ARG A 81 19.53 14.06 36.31
C ARG A 81 19.81 12.57 36.60
N ASN A 82 18.81 11.74 36.54
CA ASN A 82 18.93 10.31 36.77
C ASN A 82 19.19 9.59 35.42
N VAL A 83 20.04 8.59 35.41
CA VAL A 83 20.32 7.74 34.24
C VAL A 83 19.05 7.19 33.60
N TRP A 84 18.02 6.94 34.40
CA TRP A 84 16.70 6.48 33.91
C TRP A 84 16.02 7.45 32.93
N HIS A 85 16.18 8.75 33.08
CA HIS A 85 15.59 9.73 32.15
C HIS A 85 16.23 9.69 30.75
N TYR A 86 17.55 9.41 30.73
CA TYR A 86 18.24 9.15 29.46
C TYR A 86 17.78 7.84 28.82
N ALA A 87 17.56 6.79 29.62
CA ALA A 87 17.04 5.52 29.14
C ALA A 87 15.62 5.65 28.58
N GLU A 88 14.73 6.38 29.24
CA GLU A 88 13.36 6.66 28.77
C GLU A 88 13.33 7.33 27.39
N THR A 89 14.33 8.15 27.08
CA THR A 89 14.46 8.80 25.75
C THR A 89 15.22 7.92 24.78
N ALA A 90 16.29 7.27 25.19
CA ALA A 90 17.18 6.51 24.32
C ALA A 90 16.56 5.18 23.86
N VAL A 91 15.79 4.50 24.72
CA VAL A 91 15.20 3.20 24.39
C VAL A 91 14.24 3.27 23.20
N PRO A 92 13.24 4.20 23.14
CA PRO A 92 12.38 4.33 21.97
C PRO A 92 13.16 4.67 20.69
N VAL A 93 14.17 5.54 20.78
CA VAL A 93 15.02 5.91 19.64
C VAL A 93 15.83 4.71 19.16
N ALA A 94 16.48 4.00 20.09
CA ALA A 94 17.28 2.82 19.75
C ALA A 94 16.42 1.70 19.14
N LEU A 95 15.22 1.47 19.68
CA LEU A 95 14.28 0.47 19.15
C LEU A 95 13.82 0.86 17.73
N THR A 96 13.43 2.11 17.53
CA THR A 96 13.03 2.60 16.21
C THR A 96 14.19 2.51 15.21
N ALA A 97 15.41 2.91 15.61
CA ALA A 97 16.59 2.77 14.77
C ALA A 97 16.89 1.32 14.43
N ALA A 98 16.82 0.40 15.40
CA ALA A 98 17.02 -1.02 15.17
C ALA A 98 16.00 -1.62 14.20
N LEU A 99 14.73 -1.23 14.31
CA LEU A 99 13.67 -1.65 13.38
C LEU A 99 13.92 -1.10 11.97
N LEU A 100 14.29 0.19 11.85
CA LEU A 100 14.61 0.80 10.55
C LEU A 100 15.82 0.15 9.90
N ILE A 101 16.89 -0.11 10.68
CA ILE A 101 18.09 -0.81 10.18
C ILE A 101 17.73 -2.22 9.74
N SER A 102 16.96 -2.96 10.56
CA SER A 102 16.51 -4.31 10.22
C SER A 102 15.69 -4.34 8.94
N TYR A 103 14.76 -3.38 8.78
CA TYR A 103 13.96 -3.25 7.56
C TYR A 103 14.82 -2.87 6.35
N SER A 104 15.74 -1.91 6.51
CA SER A 104 16.63 -1.45 5.44
C SER A 104 17.61 -2.54 4.96
N ALA A 105 18.04 -3.41 5.89
CA ALA A 105 18.96 -4.50 5.59
C ALA A 105 18.31 -5.67 4.83
N ARG A 106 16.98 -5.73 4.76
CA ARG A 106 16.28 -6.74 3.94
C ARG A 106 16.44 -6.39 2.46
N PRO A 107 16.71 -7.36 1.59
CA PRO A 107 16.80 -7.11 0.15
C PRO A 107 15.46 -6.64 -0.43
N TYR A 108 14.37 -7.20 0.04
CA TYR A 108 13.01 -6.91 -0.42
C TYR A 108 12.12 -6.40 0.73
N GLY A 109 11.02 -5.73 0.36
CA GLY A 109 9.96 -5.35 1.26
C GLY A 109 9.06 -6.53 1.65
N TYR A 110 7.98 -6.23 2.36
CA TYR A 110 6.96 -7.23 2.70
C TYR A 110 5.89 -7.27 1.62
N LEU A 111 5.57 -8.47 1.16
CA LEU A 111 4.35 -8.71 0.38
C LEU A 111 3.12 -8.77 1.32
N PRO A 112 1.92 -8.46 0.82
CA PRO A 112 0.70 -8.54 1.64
C PRO A 112 0.48 -9.91 2.30
N CYS A 113 0.87 -11.00 1.65
CA CYS A 113 0.77 -12.36 2.17
C CYS A 113 1.78 -12.69 3.29
N GLU A 114 2.85 -11.91 3.44
CA GLU A 114 3.87 -12.10 4.47
C GLU A 114 3.51 -11.39 5.81
N THR A 115 2.52 -10.52 5.81
CA THR A 115 2.19 -9.66 6.97
C THR A 115 1.21 -10.28 7.95
N GLY A 116 0.74 -11.48 7.71
CA GLY A 116 -0.11 -12.24 8.61
C GLY A 116 -1.15 -13.06 7.87
N SER A 117 -1.23 -14.31 8.19
CA SER A 117 -2.27 -15.19 7.67
C SER A 117 -3.38 -15.34 8.70
N PRO A 118 -4.65 -15.17 8.31
CA PRO A 118 -5.78 -15.50 9.17
C PRO A 118 -6.04 -17.02 9.26
N TYR A 119 -5.25 -17.84 8.55
CA TYR A 119 -5.52 -19.26 8.41
C TYR A 119 -4.65 -20.11 9.37
N GLU A 120 -5.29 -20.99 10.12
CA GLU A 120 -4.64 -21.99 10.94
C GLU A 120 -4.60 -23.32 10.16
N VAL A 121 -3.46 -23.63 9.57
CA VAL A 121 -3.26 -24.87 8.81
C VAL A 121 -2.69 -25.93 9.76
N LYS A 122 -3.57 -26.63 10.46
CA LYS A 122 -3.18 -27.72 11.38
C LYS A 122 -2.99 -29.01 10.60
N ARG A 123 -1.73 -29.39 10.34
CA ARG A 123 -1.38 -30.69 9.74
C ARG A 123 -2.15 -31.07 8.47
N ALA A 124 -2.55 -30.05 7.70
CA ALA A 124 -3.27 -30.28 6.47
C ALA A 124 -2.46 -31.16 5.52
N ALA A 125 -3.16 -32.07 4.87
CA ALA A 125 -2.63 -32.75 3.70
C ALA A 125 -2.51 -31.72 2.57
N VAL A 126 -1.29 -31.28 2.28
CA VAL A 126 -1.02 -30.34 1.17
C VAL A 126 -0.38 -31.12 0.04
N ASP A 127 -1.09 -31.21 -1.06
CA ASP A 127 -0.65 -31.87 -2.29
C ASP A 127 -0.40 -30.81 -3.38
N CYS A 128 0.87 -30.64 -3.75
CA CYS A 128 1.32 -29.78 -4.83
C CYS A 128 1.93 -30.56 -6.01
N SER A 129 1.67 -31.86 -6.09
CA SER A 129 2.27 -32.73 -7.14
C SER A 129 1.87 -32.32 -8.54
N MET A 130 0.62 -31.86 -8.73
CA MET A 130 0.10 -31.46 -10.04
C MET A 130 0.76 -30.19 -10.59
N ILE A 131 1.26 -29.31 -9.73
CA ILE A 131 1.87 -28.05 -10.16
C ILE A 131 3.41 -28.13 -10.27
N ALA A 132 4.02 -29.25 -9.88
CA ALA A 132 5.48 -29.38 -9.80
C ALA A 132 6.18 -29.08 -11.14
N ASP A 133 5.64 -29.56 -12.24
CA ASP A 133 6.19 -29.35 -13.60
C ASP A 133 5.78 -27.99 -14.21
N MET A 134 4.87 -27.27 -13.57
CA MET A 134 4.40 -25.96 -14.03
C MET A 134 5.19 -24.82 -13.40
N LEU A 135 5.96 -25.10 -12.32
CA LEU A 135 6.73 -24.06 -11.62
C LEU A 135 7.99 -23.73 -12.42
N PRO A 136 8.21 -22.46 -12.78
CA PRO A 136 9.45 -22.05 -13.43
C PRO A 136 10.63 -22.13 -12.46
N SER A 137 11.83 -22.38 -12.97
CA SER A 137 13.04 -22.44 -12.15
C SER A 137 13.56 -21.08 -11.72
N LYS A 138 13.22 -20.04 -12.47
CA LYS A 138 13.60 -18.64 -12.23
C LYS A 138 12.50 -17.70 -12.70
N LEU A 139 12.39 -16.57 -12.05
CA LEU A 139 11.51 -15.48 -12.43
C LEU A 139 12.23 -14.15 -12.29
N GLU A 140 11.86 -13.21 -13.14
CA GLU A 140 12.42 -11.86 -13.15
C GLU A 140 11.80 -11.00 -12.05
N LEU A 141 12.60 -10.09 -11.52
CA LEU A 141 12.22 -9.08 -10.53
C LEU A 141 12.20 -7.71 -11.19
N TYR A 142 11.27 -6.88 -10.75
CA TYR A 142 11.16 -5.52 -11.24
C TYR A 142 11.10 -4.52 -10.09
N SER A 143 11.50 -3.28 -10.37
CA SER A 143 11.20 -2.11 -9.53
C SER A 143 10.44 -1.08 -10.34
N LEU A 144 9.70 -0.22 -9.66
CA LEU A 144 9.12 0.95 -10.31
C LEU A 144 10.24 1.90 -10.72
N ALA A 145 10.19 2.40 -11.96
CA ALA A 145 11.00 3.54 -12.33
C ALA A 145 10.56 4.76 -11.51
N ALA A 146 11.53 5.59 -11.12
CA ALA A 146 11.19 6.82 -10.42
C ALA A 146 10.27 7.69 -11.31
N PRO A 147 9.14 8.21 -10.77
CA PRO A 147 8.23 9.03 -11.55
C PRO A 147 8.95 10.27 -12.09
N SER A 148 8.76 10.56 -13.37
CA SER A 148 9.28 11.76 -14.01
C SER A 148 8.35 12.95 -13.76
N GLY A 149 8.86 14.00 -13.13
CA GLY A 149 8.14 15.26 -12.95
C GLY A 149 7.47 15.45 -11.58
N SER A 150 6.96 16.65 -11.35
CA SER A 150 6.21 16.97 -10.13
C SER A 150 4.71 16.71 -10.33
N THR A 151 4.06 16.24 -9.29
CA THR A 151 2.60 16.01 -9.26
C THR A 151 1.80 17.27 -9.59
N ASP A 152 2.29 18.45 -9.18
CA ASP A 152 1.64 19.75 -9.49
C ASP A 152 1.69 20.09 -10.99
N ALA A 153 2.80 19.78 -11.68
CA ALA A 153 2.92 19.99 -13.12
C ALA A 153 1.99 19.04 -13.89
N ALA A 154 1.99 17.76 -13.54
CA ALA A 154 1.09 16.77 -14.14
C ALA A 154 -0.39 17.17 -14.01
N ALA A 155 -0.80 17.68 -12.82
CA ALA A 155 -2.16 18.17 -12.62
C ALA A 155 -2.51 19.37 -13.52
N TYR A 156 -1.56 20.30 -13.68
CA TYR A 156 -1.77 21.44 -14.57
C TYR A 156 -1.94 21.01 -16.02
N ASP A 157 -1.11 20.09 -16.47
CA ASP A 157 -1.12 19.60 -17.86
C ASP A 157 -2.43 18.86 -18.17
N VAL A 158 -2.91 17.99 -17.26
CA VAL A 158 -4.19 17.27 -17.43
C VAL A 158 -5.37 18.26 -17.54
N PHE A 159 -5.48 19.23 -16.62
CA PHE A 159 -6.57 20.21 -16.70
C PHE A 159 -6.49 21.05 -17.95
N SER A 160 -5.29 21.50 -18.35
CA SER A 160 -5.07 22.31 -19.55
C SER A 160 -5.45 21.54 -20.81
N ALA A 161 -5.06 20.28 -20.94
CA ALA A 161 -5.37 19.42 -22.08
C ALA A 161 -6.88 19.15 -22.25
N LEU A 162 -7.61 19.14 -21.12
CA LEU A 162 -9.06 18.96 -21.10
C LEU A 162 -9.84 20.29 -21.18
N GLY A 163 -9.16 21.41 -21.37
CA GLY A 163 -9.79 22.73 -21.47
C GLY A 163 -10.26 23.33 -20.14
N PHE A 164 -9.87 22.76 -19.02
CA PHE A 164 -10.22 23.28 -17.70
C PHE A 164 -9.14 24.18 -17.10
N THR A 165 -9.58 25.12 -16.27
CA THR A 165 -8.68 25.96 -15.47
C THR A 165 -8.63 25.41 -14.04
N ARG A 166 -7.43 25.14 -13.53
CA ARG A 166 -7.24 24.66 -12.16
C ARG A 166 -7.59 25.73 -11.14
N ASP A 167 -8.39 25.38 -10.14
CA ASP A 167 -8.61 26.20 -8.96
C ASP A 167 -7.37 26.18 -8.05
N ARG A 168 -6.58 27.25 -8.10
CA ARG A 168 -5.35 27.37 -7.29
C ARG A 168 -5.62 27.53 -5.78
N SER A 169 -6.84 27.92 -5.41
CA SER A 169 -7.24 28.04 -3.99
C SER A 169 -7.62 26.71 -3.38
N TYR A 170 -7.93 25.71 -4.21
CA TYR A 170 -8.31 24.38 -3.77
C TYR A 170 -7.16 23.39 -3.97
N LYS A 171 -6.61 22.94 -2.86
CA LYS A 171 -5.66 21.83 -2.80
C LYS A 171 -5.90 21.11 -1.47
N SER A 172 -6.29 19.86 -1.55
CA SER A 172 -6.37 19.00 -0.39
C SER A 172 -5.29 17.93 -0.47
N ALA A 173 -4.63 17.64 0.63
CA ALA A 173 -3.59 16.64 0.73
C ALA A 173 -4.04 15.58 1.73
N TYR A 174 -4.04 14.32 1.30
CA TYR A 174 -4.32 13.16 2.11
C TYR A 174 -3.10 12.23 2.01
N ASP A 175 -2.35 12.07 3.07
CA ASP A 175 -1.15 11.21 3.17
C ASP A 175 -0.29 11.16 1.88
N SER A 176 -0.64 10.31 0.91
CA SER A 176 0.05 10.11 -0.37
C SER A 176 -0.68 10.64 -1.60
N VAL A 177 -1.78 11.38 -1.42
CA VAL A 177 -2.66 11.81 -2.52
C VAL A 177 -2.86 13.30 -2.48
N LEU A 178 -2.75 13.95 -3.64
CA LEU A 178 -3.08 15.35 -3.84
C LEU A 178 -4.35 15.47 -4.68
N LEU A 179 -5.36 16.14 -4.14
CA LEU A 179 -6.61 16.39 -4.82
C LEU A 179 -6.65 17.84 -5.37
N TYR A 180 -6.95 17.94 -6.64
CA TYR A 180 -7.14 19.20 -7.35
C TYR A 180 -8.56 19.30 -7.91
N ARG A 181 -9.04 20.53 -8.11
CA ARG A 181 -10.36 20.81 -8.66
C ARG A 181 -10.26 21.88 -9.75
N SER A 182 -11.13 21.82 -10.76
CA SER A 182 -11.30 22.91 -11.72
C SER A 182 -12.02 24.12 -11.09
N THR A 183 -11.84 25.31 -11.66
CA THR A 183 -12.43 26.57 -11.13
C THR A 183 -13.95 26.55 -11.12
N ASP A 184 -14.56 25.86 -12.06
CA ASP A 184 -16.01 25.67 -12.20
C ASP A 184 -16.54 24.49 -11.40
N ALA A 185 -15.66 23.77 -10.70
CA ALA A 185 -15.96 22.56 -9.93
C ALA A 185 -16.55 21.40 -10.76
N GLN A 186 -16.33 21.42 -12.08
CA GLN A 186 -16.83 20.37 -12.98
C GLN A 186 -15.90 19.18 -13.09
N ALA A 187 -14.61 19.34 -12.71
CA ALA A 187 -13.61 18.29 -12.79
C ALA A 187 -12.81 18.15 -11.49
N LEU A 188 -12.51 16.92 -11.12
CA LEU A 188 -11.59 16.54 -10.04
C LEU A 188 -10.44 15.72 -10.58
N LEU A 189 -9.26 15.91 -10.01
CA LEU A 189 -8.06 15.16 -10.34
C LEU A 189 -7.37 14.72 -9.04
N TRP A 190 -7.20 13.44 -8.87
CA TRP A 190 -6.46 12.80 -7.79
C TRP A 190 -5.09 12.40 -8.31
N CYS A 191 -4.02 12.94 -7.77
CA CYS A 191 -2.65 12.60 -8.16
C CYS A 191 -1.97 11.87 -7.01
N TYR A 192 -1.37 10.73 -7.30
CA TYR A 192 -0.66 9.89 -6.35
C TYR A 192 0.85 10.13 -6.44
N ASN A 193 1.58 9.78 -5.38
CA ASN A 193 3.03 10.00 -5.31
C ASN A 193 3.84 9.15 -6.29
N ASP A 194 3.27 8.08 -6.80
CA ASP A 194 3.84 7.18 -7.80
C ASP A 194 3.61 7.63 -9.25
N ALA A 195 3.12 8.87 -9.43
CA ALA A 195 2.76 9.49 -10.69
C ALA A 195 1.53 8.90 -11.38
N THR A 196 0.78 8.03 -10.73
CA THR A 196 -0.56 7.65 -11.17
C THR A 196 -1.55 8.77 -10.88
N PHE A 197 -2.68 8.75 -11.56
CA PHE A 197 -3.72 9.74 -11.32
C PHE A 197 -5.09 9.23 -11.72
N ASN A 198 -6.10 9.76 -11.05
CA ASN A 198 -7.50 9.55 -11.36
C ASN A 198 -8.16 10.87 -11.68
N PHE A 199 -8.88 10.91 -12.77
CA PHE A 199 -9.61 12.10 -13.24
C PHE A 199 -11.10 11.78 -13.33
N THR A 200 -11.94 12.68 -12.79
CA THR A 200 -13.40 12.56 -12.87
C THR A 200 -13.99 13.86 -13.38
N LEU A 201 -14.84 13.78 -14.39
CA LEU A 201 -15.59 14.89 -14.96
C LEU A 201 -17.07 14.75 -14.60
N TYR A 202 -17.63 15.78 -13.98
CA TYR A 202 -19.05 15.78 -13.57
C TYR A 202 -19.97 16.38 -14.64
N SER A 203 -19.47 17.31 -15.43
CA SER A 203 -20.22 17.87 -16.55
C SER A 203 -19.28 18.72 -17.45
N GLY A 204 -19.62 18.86 -18.71
CA GLY A 204 -18.80 19.58 -19.69
C GLY A 204 -17.82 18.63 -20.39
N GLY A 205 -16.88 19.19 -21.11
CA GLY A 205 -15.92 18.47 -21.94
C GLY A 205 -16.27 18.53 -23.43
N GLU A 206 -15.26 18.51 -24.29
CA GLU A 206 -15.44 18.47 -25.73
C GLU A 206 -15.94 17.10 -26.18
N SER A 207 -17.00 17.04 -26.97
CA SER A 207 -17.43 15.81 -27.62
C SER A 207 -16.53 15.52 -28.81
N GLY A 208 -15.67 14.56 -28.70
CA GLY A 208 -14.95 14.00 -29.84
C GLY A 208 -15.74 12.81 -30.36
N GLY A 209 -16.35 12.93 -31.52
CA GLY A 209 -17.04 11.80 -32.18
C GLY A 209 -16.08 10.75 -32.74
N SER A 210 -15.00 10.44 -32.05
CA SER A 210 -13.94 9.50 -32.41
C SER A 210 -14.00 8.25 -31.55
N ASP A 211 -13.33 7.19 -31.99
CA ASP A 211 -13.06 5.99 -31.20
C ASP A 211 -12.63 6.36 -29.77
N PRO A 212 -13.27 5.84 -28.72
CA PRO A 212 -12.92 6.10 -27.32
C PRO A 212 -11.44 5.89 -26.99
N PHE A 213 -10.81 4.90 -27.58
CA PHE A 213 -9.38 4.65 -27.42
C PHE A 213 -8.53 5.77 -28.04
N GLU A 214 -8.86 6.26 -29.22
CA GLU A 214 -8.16 7.39 -29.85
C GLU A 214 -8.25 8.67 -29.00
N LEU A 215 -9.37 8.91 -28.35
CA LEU A 215 -9.57 10.06 -27.45
C LEU A 215 -8.53 10.02 -26.32
N VAL A 216 -8.40 8.88 -25.64
CA VAL A 216 -7.48 8.69 -24.52
C VAL A 216 -6.02 8.71 -24.98
N TYR A 217 -5.68 8.09 -26.13
CA TYR A 217 -4.34 8.18 -26.70
C TYR A 217 -3.93 9.63 -26.96
N LYS A 218 -4.77 10.42 -27.60
CA LYS A 218 -4.51 11.84 -27.88
C LYS A 218 -4.38 12.67 -26.61
N LEU A 219 -5.25 12.45 -25.62
CA LEU A 219 -5.17 13.14 -24.34
C LEU A 219 -3.85 12.85 -23.62
N LEU A 220 -3.51 11.58 -23.45
CA LEU A 220 -2.29 11.19 -22.72
C LEU A 220 -1.01 11.64 -23.45
N ASP A 221 -1.00 11.60 -24.78
CA ASP A 221 0.10 12.15 -25.58
C ASP A 221 0.24 13.67 -25.37
N SER A 222 -0.88 14.41 -25.34
CA SER A 222 -0.88 15.86 -25.14
C SER A 222 -0.35 16.30 -23.77
N ILE A 223 -0.44 15.44 -22.76
CA ILE A 223 0.11 15.69 -21.41
C ILE A 223 1.50 15.08 -21.20
N GLY A 224 2.16 14.65 -22.29
CA GLY A 224 3.51 14.09 -22.25
C GLY A 224 3.58 12.67 -21.63
N ARG A 225 2.47 11.92 -21.68
CA ARG A 225 2.38 10.52 -21.24
C ARG A 225 1.92 9.61 -22.37
N PRO A 226 2.69 9.50 -23.46
CA PRO A 226 2.32 8.65 -24.57
C PRO A 226 2.16 7.21 -24.12
N LEU A 227 1.09 6.55 -24.57
CA LEU A 227 0.88 5.16 -24.30
C LEU A 227 1.78 4.27 -25.18
N PRO A 228 2.35 3.18 -24.62
CA PRO A 228 3.16 2.26 -25.41
C PRO A 228 2.32 1.53 -26.48
N ALA A 229 2.99 1.16 -27.55
CA ALA A 229 2.37 0.29 -28.55
C ALA A 229 2.17 -1.12 -27.99
N GLY A 230 1.05 -1.77 -28.38
CA GLY A 230 0.81 -3.18 -28.02
C GLY A 230 -0.03 -3.38 -26.76
N LEU A 231 -0.62 -2.34 -26.18
CA LEU A 231 -1.57 -2.48 -25.08
C LEU A 231 -2.76 -3.34 -25.50
N THR A 232 -3.19 -4.21 -24.59
CA THR A 232 -4.42 -4.98 -24.77
C THR A 232 -5.62 -4.07 -24.55
N ARG A 233 -6.56 -4.05 -25.52
CA ARG A 233 -7.78 -3.27 -25.48
C ARG A 233 -8.95 -4.16 -25.07
N GLU A 234 -9.71 -3.71 -24.08
CA GLU A 234 -10.89 -4.41 -23.57
C GLU A 234 -12.04 -3.42 -23.44
N ILE A 235 -13.24 -3.86 -23.80
CA ILE A 235 -14.50 -3.17 -23.50
C ILE A 235 -15.08 -3.92 -22.29
N ALA A 236 -15.05 -3.26 -21.13
CA ALA A 236 -15.45 -3.87 -19.88
C ALA A 236 -16.98 -3.83 -19.71
N ASP A 237 -17.63 -2.73 -20.14
CA ASP A 237 -19.09 -2.53 -20.20
C ASP A 237 -19.41 -1.52 -21.31
N ASP A 238 -20.69 -1.19 -21.52
CA ASP A 238 -21.17 -0.37 -22.66
C ASP A 238 -20.40 0.94 -22.87
N ASP A 239 -19.97 1.61 -21.81
CA ASP A 239 -19.22 2.87 -21.86
C ASP A 239 -17.89 2.82 -21.09
N GLU A 240 -17.48 1.64 -20.64
CA GLU A 240 -16.25 1.42 -19.88
C GLU A 240 -15.20 0.68 -20.70
N TYR A 241 -14.01 1.23 -20.74
CA TYR A 241 -12.90 0.76 -21.56
C TYR A 241 -11.66 0.57 -20.70
N ARG A 242 -10.84 -0.40 -21.10
CA ARG A 242 -9.56 -0.68 -20.44
C ARG A 242 -8.45 -0.90 -21.45
N LEU A 243 -7.29 -0.34 -21.12
CA LEU A 243 -6.01 -0.63 -21.75
C LEU A 243 -5.11 -1.30 -20.71
N THR A 244 -4.52 -2.46 -21.04
CA THR A 244 -3.71 -3.21 -20.08
C THR A 244 -2.33 -3.48 -20.66
N ALA A 245 -1.31 -3.30 -19.82
CA ALA A 245 0.04 -3.79 -20.02
C ALA A 245 0.35 -4.85 -18.95
N ASP A 246 0.76 -6.04 -19.38
CA ASP A 246 1.26 -7.09 -18.50
C ASP A 246 2.72 -7.34 -18.86
N PHE A 247 3.62 -6.61 -18.18
CA PHE A 247 5.06 -6.54 -18.47
C PHE A 247 5.35 -6.38 -19.98
N LEU A 248 4.62 -5.44 -20.58
CA LEU A 248 4.71 -5.14 -22.00
C LEU A 248 6.03 -4.47 -22.34
N HIS A 249 6.84 -5.10 -23.19
CA HIS A 249 8.06 -4.51 -23.75
C HIS A 249 7.72 -3.59 -24.91
N SER A 250 8.09 -2.31 -24.79
CA SER A 250 7.95 -1.30 -25.85
C SER A 250 9.23 -0.48 -25.98
N GLY A 251 10.04 -0.79 -26.98
CA GLY A 251 11.42 -0.27 -27.08
C GLY A 251 12.28 -0.79 -25.93
N ASP A 252 12.95 0.13 -25.24
CA ASP A 252 13.81 -0.17 -24.08
C ASP A 252 13.05 -0.15 -22.73
N GLU A 253 11.76 0.11 -22.77
CA GLU A 253 10.93 0.26 -21.57
C GLU A 253 9.99 -0.95 -21.40
N ILE A 254 9.71 -1.27 -20.14
CA ILE A 254 8.76 -2.32 -19.75
C ILE A 254 7.62 -1.64 -19.00
N TYR A 255 6.40 -1.93 -19.42
CA TYR A 255 5.20 -1.35 -18.84
C TYR A 255 4.35 -2.39 -18.14
N ASN A 256 3.79 -2.04 -16.99
CA ASN A 256 2.85 -2.88 -16.27
C ASN A 256 1.73 -2.03 -15.66
N GLY A 257 0.50 -2.54 -15.66
CA GLY A 257 -0.65 -1.86 -15.12
C GLY A 257 -1.76 -1.63 -16.13
N SER A 258 -2.62 -0.65 -15.86
CA SER A 258 -3.79 -0.40 -16.71
C SER A 258 -4.15 1.09 -16.80
N VAL A 259 -4.90 1.42 -17.83
CA VAL A 259 -5.61 2.68 -17.98
C VAL A 259 -7.09 2.34 -18.16
N ASN A 260 -7.90 2.66 -17.15
CA ASN A 260 -9.34 2.46 -17.17
C ASN A 260 -10.02 3.80 -17.45
N PHE A 261 -11.04 3.83 -18.29
CA PHE A 261 -11.72 5.06 -18.63
C PHE A 261 -13.15 4.81 -19.06
N SER A 262 -14.01 5.81 -18.88
CA SER A 262 -15.37 5.82 -19.39
C SER A 262 -15.59 6.99 -20.35
N VAL A 263 -16.31 6.72 -21.44
CA VAL A 263 -16.66 7.71 -22.46
C VAL A 263 -18.14 7.62 -22.76
N HIS A 264 -18.89 8.66 -22.41
CA HIS A 264 -20.32 8.76 -22.68
C HIS A 264 -20.60 9.89 -23.68
N ASP A 265 -21.39 9.61 -24.71
CA ASP A 265 -21.70 10.58 -25.79
C ASP A 265 -20.45 11.21 -26.46
N GLY A 266 -19.36 10.43 -26.56
CA GLY A 266 -18.08 10.89 -27.10
C GLY A 266 -17.29 11.83 -26.17
N ARG A 267 -17.61 11.85 -24.87
CA ARG A 267 -16.94 12.64 -23.84
C ARG A 267 -16.31 11.76 -22.79
N LEU A 268 -15.09 12.08 -22.42
CA LEU A 268 -14.40 11.40 -21.31
C LEU A 268 -15.04 11.86 -19.99
N GLU A 269 -15.59 10.91 -19.21
CA GLU A 269 -16.15 11.17 -17.87
C GLU A 269 -15.22 10.77 -16.76
N TYR A 270 -14.44 9.72 -17.00
CA TYR A 270 -13.54 9.13 -16.02
C TYR A 270 -12.27 8.63 -16.71
N LEU A 271 -11.14 8.80 -16.04
CA LEU A 271 -9.85 8.25 -16.45
C LEU A 271 -9.03 7.89 -15.22
N ASP A 272 -8.66 6.63 -15.11
CA ASP A 272 -7.79 6.11 -14.09
C ASP A 272 -6.50 5.61 -14.75
N TYR A 273 -5.40 6.31 -14.48
CA TYR A 273 -4.10 6.02 -15.06
C TYR A 273 -3.20 5.35 -14.02
N GLU A 274 -3.08 4.05 -14.12
CA GLU A 274 -2.23 3.20 -13.28
C GLU A 274 -1.21 2.43 -14.13
N LEU A 275 -0.58 3.09 -15.08
CA LEU A 275 0.45 2.50 -15.93
C LEU A 275 1.83 2.89 -15.43
N TYR A 276 2.62 1.91 -15.07
CA TYR A 276 3.96 2.05 -14.50
C TYR A 276 5.03 1.66 -15.50
N THR A 277 6.14 2.40 -15.51
CA THR A 277 7.38 1.95 -16.15
C THR A 277 8.17 1.11 -15.17
N MET A 278 8.60 -0.07 -15.59
CA MET A 278 9.28 -1.07 -14.79
C MET A 278 10.75 -1.16 -15.16
N LEU A 279 11.61 -1.32 -14.17
CA LEU A 279 13.05 -1.56 -14.34
C LEU A 279 13.37 -3.01 -13.96
N PRO A 280 13.94 -3.83 -14.87
CA PRO A 280 14.33 -5.19 -14.53
C PRO A 280 15.52 -5.15 -13.55
N LEU A 281 15.46 -5.99 -12.52
CA LEU A 281 16.50 -6.11 -11.48
C LEU A 281 17.32 -7.40 -11.64
N GLY A 282 16.83 -8.36 -12.43
CA GLY A 282 17.44 -9.65 -12.66
C GLY A 282 16.54 -10.81 -12.24
N GLU A 283 17.04 -12.01 -12.40
CA GLU A 283 16.31 -13.26 -12.13
C GLU A 283 16.66 -13.84 -10.76
N GLU A 284 15.66 -14.35 -10.06
CA GLU A 284 15.80 -15.12 -8.81
C GLU A 284 15.30 -16.54 -8.98
N TYR A 285 15.88 -17.46 -8.20
CA TYR A 285 15.42 -18.85 -8.15
C TYR A 285 14.09 -18.94 -7.40
N THR A 286 13.17 -19.66 -7.96
CA THR A 286 11.82 -19.81 -7.42
C THR A 286 11.68 -21.01 -6.48
N LEU A 287 10.61 -21.03 -5.71
CA LEU A 287 10.28 -22.13 -4.83
C LEU A 287 9.87 -23.36 -5.63
N SER A 288 10.36 -24.52 -5.20
CA SER A 288 9.87 -25.82 -5.66
C SER A 288 8.47 -26.12 -5.08
N ALA A 289 7.82 -27.15 -5.59
CA ALA A 289 6.53 -27.64 -5.07
C ALA A 289 6.57 -27.91 -3.55
N ASP A 290 7.68 -28.45 -3.04
CA ASP A 290 7.89 -28.65 -1.60
C ASP A 290 8.01 -27.32 -0.83
N GLY A 291 8.61 -26.30 -1.45
CA GLY A 291 8.67 -24.95 -0.92
C GLY A 291 7.28 -24.33 -0.81
N VAL A 292 6.49 -24.41 -1.86
CA VAL A 292 5.09 -23.99 -1.92
C VAL A 292 4.27 -24.69 -0.82
N ALA A 293 4.35 -26.03 -0.75
CA ALA A 293 3.62 -26.81 0.24
C ALA A 293 4.03 -26.41 1.69
N ARG A 294 5.29 -26.01 1.90
CA ARG A 294 5.78 -25.53 3.20
C ARG A 294 5.15 -24.19 3.58
N LEU A 295 5.06 -23.23 2.66
CA LEU A 295 4.41 -21.93 2.89
C LEU A 295 2.92 -22.11 3.20
N ILE A 296 2.22 -22.96 2.43
CA ILE A 296 0.82 -23.28 2.68
C ILE A 296 0.62 -23.86 4.09
N ARG A 297 1.47 -24.83 4.52
CA ARG A 297 1.40 -25.40 5.87
C ARG A 297 1.66 -24.40 6.97
N ARG A 298 2.40 -23.32 6.71
CA ARG A 298 2.63 -22.22 7.65
C ARG A 298 1.51 -21.18 7.66
N GLY A 299 0.56 -21.28 6.72
CA GLY A 299 -0.46 -20.27 6.52
C GLY A 299 0.05 -18.98 5.88
N GLU A 300 1.25 -19.00 5.27
CA GLU A 300 1.87 -17.84 4.62
C GLU A 300 1.33 -17.65 3.20
N PHE A 301 0.03 -17.37 3.09
CA PHE A 301 -0.68 -17.16 1.82
C PHE A 301 -1.93 -16.29 2.01
N ILE A 302 -2.46 -15.77 0.91
CA ILE A 302 -3.76 -15.08 0.87
C ILE A 302 -4.69 -15.89 -0.01
N CYS A 303 -5.94 -16.04 0.42
CA CYS A 303 -7.00 -16.54 -0.46
C CYS A 303 -7.74 -15.38 -1.11
N THR A 304 -7.88 -15.44 -2.43
CA THR A 304 -8.64 -14.50 -3.23
C THR A 304 -9.72 -15.26 -4.01
N GLY A 305 -10.93 -14.71 -4.02
CA GLY A 305 -12.07 -15.25 -4.77
C GLY A 305 -12.70 -16.52 -4.17
N GLY A 306 -13.99 -16.70 -4.34
CA GLY A 306 -14.72 -17.91 -4.04
C GLY A 306 -15.29 -18.01 -2.64
N VAL A 307 -15.23 -19.17 -2.06
CA VAL A 307 -15.87 -19.55 -0.82
C VAL A 307 -15.19 -18.91 0.38
N MET A 308 -15.94 -18.41 1.37
CA MET A 308 -15.39 -18.09 2.68
C MET A 308 -14.75 -19.35 3.27
N ILE A 309 -13.42 -19.40 3.21
CA ILE A 309 -12.67 -20.52 3.75
C ILE A 309 -12.72 -20.40 5.27
N SER A 310 -13.07 -21.51 5.93
CA SER A 310 -12.99 -21.59 7.39
C SER A 310 -11.56 -21.29 7.84
N SER A 311 -11.38 -20.72 9.02
CA SER A 311 -10.04 -20.47 9.59
C SER A 311 -9.22 -21.76 9.76
N GLU A 312 -9.87 -22.93 9.84
CA GLU A 312 -9.21 -24.24 9.92
C GLU A 312 -9.19 -24.90 8.53
N ILE A 313 -7.98 -25.25 8.08
CA ILE A 313 -7.73 -25.92 6.80
C ILE A 313 -7.19 -27.32 7.07
N ASP A 314 -7.92 -28.33 6.60
CA ASP A 314 -7.57 -29.75 6.77
C ASP A 314 -6.90 -30.34 5.53
N GLU A 315 -7.30 -29.87 4.33
CA GLU A 315 -6.81 -30.39 3.06
C GLU A 315 -6.65 -29.26 2.03
N VAL A 316 -5.51 -29.28 1.31
CA VAL A 316 -5.24 -28.40 0.18
C VAL A 316 -4.71 -29.22 -0.98
N GLN A 317 -5.36 -29.16 -2.12
CA GLN A 317 -4.92 -29.75 -3.38
C GLN A 317 -4.70 -28.66 -4.42
N CYS A 318 -3.43 -28.39 -4.78
CA CYS A 318 -3.06 -27.42 -5.81
C CYS A 318 -3.32 -28.03 -7.21
N ARG A 319 -3.98 -27.28 -8.11
CA ARG A 319 -4.36 -27.76 -9.45
C ARG A 319 -3.59 -27.08 -10.58
N THR A 320 -3.62 -25.76 -10.60
CA THR A 320 -2.95 -24.96 -11.61
C THR A 320 -2.16 -23.82 -10.93
N VAL A 321 -1.15 -23.33 -11.63
CA VAL A 321 -0.36 -22.19 -11.16
C VAL A 321 -0.20 -21.19 -12.31
N ASN A 322 -0.44 -19.93 -12.00
CA ASN A 322 -0.12 -18.77 -12.82
C ASN A 322 0.88 -17.89 -12.09
N ILE A 323 1.65 -17.12 -12.84
CA ILE A 323 2.56 -16.13 -12.27
C ILE A 323 1.84 -14.78 -12.30
N VAL A 324 1.81 -14.11 -11.15
CA VAL A 324 1.34 -12.73 -11.03
C VAL A 324 2.42 -11.92 -10.30
N TYR A 325 2.43 -10.63 -10.49
CA TYR A 325 3.38 -9.76 -9.81
C TYR A 325 2.66 -8.86 -8.82
N ALA A 326 3.24 -8.69 -7.65
CA ALA A 326 2.73 -7.79 -6.62
C ALA A 326 3.80 -6.83 -6.13
N GLY A 327 3.42 -5.58 -5.93
CA GLY A 327 4.27 -4.59 -5.31
C GLY A 327 4.49 -4.91 -3.83
N ASP A 328 5.75 -4.87 -3.39
CA ASP A 328 6.11 -4.98 -1.99
C ASP A 328 6.20 -3.60 -1.31
N SER A 329 6.42 -3.58 0.00
CA SER A 329 6.51 -2.34 0.77
C SER A 329 7.75 -1.47 0.47
N LYS A 330 8.64 -1.90 -0.43
CA LYS A 330 9.79 -1.14 -0.95
C LYS A 330 9.66 -0.78 -2.43
N ASN A 331 8.47 -0.95 -3.00
CA ASN A 331 8.16 -0.71 -4.42
C ASN A 331 8.90 -1.65 -5.41
N PHE A 332 9.30 -2.84 -4.94
CA PHE A 332 9.70 -3.92 -5.84
C PHE A 332 8.47 -4.70 -6.27
N TYR A 333 8.40 -5.04 -7.55
CA TYR A 333 7.39 -5.97 -8.07
C TYR A 333 7.97 -7.37 -8.07
N ARG A 334 7.47 -8.15 -7.11
CA ARG A 334 7.92 -9.52 -6.88
C ARG A 334 6.94 -10.51 -7.49
N PRO A 335 7.44 -11.56 -8.16
CA PRO A 335 6.56 -12.61 -8.65
C PRO A 335 5.92 -13.38 -7.49
N MET A 336 4.65 -13.68 -7.67
CA MET A 336 3.86 -14.51 -6.79
C MET A 336 3.23 -15.65 -7.57
N TYR A 337 3.07 -16.77 -6.93
CA TYR A 337 2.26 -17.85 -7.45
C TYR A 337 0.78 -17.59 -7.15
N SER A 338 -0.03 -17.54 -8.20
CA SER A 338 -1.49 -17.58 -8.13
C SER A 338 -1.94 -19.01 -8.42
N ILE A 339 -2.26 -19.76 -7.36
CA ILE A 339 -2.56 -21.19 -7.44
C ILE A 339 -4.05 -21.40 -7.29
N GLU A 340 -4.69 -22.00 -8.29
CA GLU A 340 -6.03 -22.57 -8.12
C GLU A 340 -5.91 -23.84 -7.28
N ALA A 341 -6.60 -23.88 -6.15
CA ALA A 341 -6.55 -24.99 -5.22
C ALA A 341 -7.95 -25.39 -4.76
N VAL A 342 -8.10 -26.65 -4.41
CA VAL A 342 -9.25 -27.15 -3.65
C VAL A 342 -8.89 -27.18 -2.20
N ILE A 343 -9.59 -26.40 -1.37
CA ILE A 343 -9.40 -26.28 0.06
C ILE A 343 -10.64 -26.80 0.76
N ASN A 344 -10.51 -27.84 1.57
CA ASN A 344 -11.64 -28.48 2.26
C ASN A 344 -12.83 -28.77 1.32
N GLY A 345 -12.56 -29.14 0.07
CA GLY A 345 -13.58 -29.42 -0.96
C GLY A 345 -14.11 -28.21 -1.73
N GLY A 346 -13.74 -26.98 -1.36
CA GLY A 346 -14.10 -25.75 -2.08
C GLY A 346 -12.97 -25.26 -2.99
N VAL A 347 -13.28 -24.67 -4.14
CA VAL A 347 -12.28 -24.08 -5.06
C VAL A 347 -11.96 -22.66 -4.62
N ALA A 348 -10.67 -22.35 -4.48
CA ALA A 348 -10.16 -21.04 -4.13
C ALA A 348 -8.86 -20.74 -4.87
N THR A 349 -8.52 -19.47 -4.98
CA THR A 349 -7.20 -19.03 -5.47
C THR A 349 -6.32 -18.67 -4.30
N ILE A 350 -5.13 -19.26 -4.23
CA ILE A 350 -4.08 -18.98 -3.25
C ILE A 350 -3.03 -18.09 -3.89
N LEU A 351 -2.69 -16.98 -3.24
CA LEU A 351 -1.54 -16.15 -3.59
C LEU A 351 -0.44 -16.33 -2.56
N LEU A 352 0.78 -16.65 -3.00
CA LEU A 352 1.95 -16.78 -2.15
C LEU A 352 3.22 -16.33 -2.90
N PRO A 353 4.31 -15.94 -2.17
CA PRO A 353 5.55 -15.51 -2.81
C PRO A 353 6.15 -16.65 -3.65
N ALA A 354 6.76 -16.29 -4.79
CA ALA A 354 7.42 -17.29 -5.65
C ALA A 354 8.85 -17.64 -5.17
N PHE A 355 9.47 -16.85 -4.23
CA PHE A 355 10.79 -17.09 -3.64
C PHE A 355 10.94 -16.49 -2.24
#